data_518dc9dd402896b53b7a2875aa2ddcc4
#
_entry.id   518dc9dd402896b53b7a2875aa2ddcc4
#
_cell.length_a   1.000
_cell.length_b   1.000
_cell.length_c   1.000
_cell.angle_alpha   90.00
_cell.angle_beta   90.00
_cell.angle_gamma   90.00
#
_symmetry.space_group_name_H-M   'P 1'
#
loop_
_entity.id
_entity.type
_entity.pdbx_description
1 polymer ?
#
loop_
_entity_poly.entity_id
_entity_poly.type
_entity_poly.pdbx_seq_one_letter_code
_entity_poly.pdbx_strand_id
1 'polypeptide(L)'
;RIGKMISCPILPMTNEIPMQEVLQGFKRIEEIAAQIASRNGKQVFLVTGLHYESAGRSLLENKIPFTQYLKKGVNVKEEEASLACQAFKDSGAETILAIGGGSVIDLAKTIIYQLIKKVEKKPLFIVAPTTTGSGTEATHFAVMYQEKKKLSLVHPMLLPDLVILDPELSFTQSPYQTAVSGIDVFCQAVESYWSKNANQESKEYSAAAIQLWKKYYHIAISHPDKES
;
A
#
# COMPACT_ATOMS: atom_id res chain seq x y z
N ARG A 1 2.90 -22.38 -5.23
CA ARG A 1 3.48 -22.65 -3.89
C ARG A 1 3.25 -21.40 -3.04
N ILE A 2 2.38 -21.51 -2.03
CA ILE A 2 2.15 -20.46 -1.03
C ILE A 2 3.50 -20.18 -0.34
N GLY A 3 3.96 -18.95 -0.39
CA GLY A 3 5.21 -18.53 0.28
C GLY A 3 5.12 -18.78 1.79
N LYS A 4 6.27 -18.92 2.44
CA LYS A 4 6.33 -19.12 3.89
C LYS A 4 5.78 -17.87 4.58
N MET A 5 4.69 -18.01 5.34
CA MET A 5 4.18 -16.93 6.21
C MET A 5 5.10 -16.79 7.41
N ILE A 6 5.54 -15.57 7.68
CA ILE A 6 6.33 -15.23 8.85
C ILE A 6 5.50 -14.27 9.70
N SER A 7 5.01 -14.74 10.83
CA SER A 7 4.44 -13.90 11.89
C SER A 7 5.55 -13.36 12.79
N CYS A 8 5.37 -12.15 13.32
CA CYS A 8 6.29 -11.61 14.32
C CYS A 8 5.93 -12.20 15.70
N PRO A 9 6.78 -13.02 16.33
CA PRO A 9 6.45 -13.68 17.61
C PRO A 9 6.60 -12.78 18.84
N ILE A 10 7.05 -11.52 18.67
CA ILE A 10 7.52 -10.68 19.78
C ILE A 10 6.41 -9.84 20.41
N LEU A 11 5.32 -9.58 19.69
CA LEU A 11 4.14 -8.91 20.26
C LEU A 11 2.95 -9.88 20.23
N PRO A 12 2.19 -9.99 21.33
CA PRO A 12 0.94 -10.74 21.29
C PRO A 12 0.08 -10.13 20.19
N MET A 13 -0.36 -10.96 19.25
CA MET A 13 -1.37 -10.55 18.28
C MET A 13 -2.61 -10.18 19.09
N THR A 14 -2.88 -8.91 19.27
CA THR A 14 -4.19 -8.47 19.70
C THR A 14 -5.16 -8.92 18.62
N ASN A 15 -6.25 -9.58 19.00
CA ASN A 15 -7.28 -10.03 18.05
C ASN A 15 -8.02 -8.86 17.39
N GLU A 16 -7.72 -7.63 17.78
CA GLU A 16 -8.30 -6.42 17.23
C GLU A 16 -7.41 -5.90 16.08
N ILE A 17 -7.94 -5.98 14.87
CA ILE A 17 -7.36 -5.29 13.72
C ILE A 17 -7.65 -3.79 13.91
N PRO A 18 -6.63 -2.91 13.87
CA PRO A 18 -6.85 -1.47 13.98
C PRO A 18 -7.85 -0.99 12.93
N MET A 19 -8.71 -0.03 13.30
CA MET A 19 -9.58 0.63 12.32
C MET A 19 -8.72 1.42 11.34
N GLN A 20 -8.94 1.17 10.04
CA GLN A 20 -8.34 1.90 8.94
C GLN A 20 -9.31 2.99 8.47
N GLU A 21 -8.80 4.20 8.30
CA GLU A 21 -9.56 5.28 7.68
C GLU A 21 -9.32 5.31 6.16
N VAL A 22 -10.35 5.54 5.37
CA VAL A 22 -10.27 5.60 3.91
C VAL A 22 -10.87 6.91 3.41
N LEU A 23 -10.06 7.70 2.69
CA LEU A 23 -10.50 8.86 1.92
C LEU A 23 -10.58 8.48 0.45
N GLN A 24 -11.78 8.50 -0.12
CA GLN A 24 -12.00 8.14 -1.52
C GLN A 24 -12.55 9.31 -2.32
N GLY A 25 -12.08 9.46 -3.56
CA GLY A 25 -12.56 10.44 -4.53
C GLY A 25 -11.43 11.13 -5.28
N PHE A 26 -11.80 11.93 -6.27
CA PHE A 26 -10.86 12.73 -7.06
C PHE A 26 -10.18 13.81 -6.21
N LYS A 27 -8.90 14.09 -6.49
CA LYS A 27 -8.09 15.13 -5.83
C LYS A 27 -7.91 14.95 -4.33
N ARG A 28 -8.18 13.77 -3.80
CA ARG A 28 -7.99 13.50 -2.37
C ARG A 28 -6.54 13.54 -1.96
N ILE A 29 -5.63 13.30 -2.89
CA ILE A 29 -4.19 13.44 -2.65
C ILE A 29 -3.79 14.87 -2.28
N GLU A 30 -4.54 15.89 -2.71
CA GLU A 30 -4.28 17.29 -2.36
C GLU A 30 -4.48 17.57 -0.85
N GLU A 31 -5.28 16.75 -0.18
CA GLU A 31 -5.56 16.86 1.26
C GLU A 31 -4.44 16.27 2.13
N ILE A 32 -3.44 15.58 1.53
CA ILE A 32 -2.45 14.81 2.30
C ILE A 32 -1.75 15.60 3.40
N ALA A 33 -1.39 16.85 3.12
CA ALA A 33 -0.72 17.71 4.10
C ALA A 33 -1.62 18.03 5.30
N ALA A 34 -2.91 18.29 5.06
CA ALA A 34 -3.89 18.53 6.12
C ALA A 34 -4.14 17.27 6.94
N GLN A 35 -4.19 16.11 6.29
CA GLN A 35 -4.38 14.81 6.94
C GLN A 35 -3.19 14.42 7.84
N ILE A 36 -1.96 14.72 7.41
CA ILE A 36 -0.76 14.51 8.23
C ILE A 36 -0.79 15.45 9.44
N ALA A 37 -1.07 16.75 9.22
CA ALA A 37 -1.10 17.74 10.28
C ALA A 37 -2.18 17.44 11.34
N SER A 38 -3.39 17.03 10.94
CA SER A 38 -4.48 16.69 11.86
C SER A 38 -4.16 15.48 12.77
N ARG A 39 -3.22 14.64 12.36
CA ARG A 39 -2.73 13.47 13.11
C ARG A 39 -1.41 13.72 13.83
N ASN A 40 -1.02 15.01 13.98
CA ASN A 40 0.23 15.42 14.60
C ASN A 40 1.50 14.87 13.91
N GLY A 41 1.40 14.50 12.63
CA GLY A 41 2.57 14.11 11.83
C GLY A 41 3.44 15.34 11.55
N LYS A 42 4.72 15.26 11.89
CA LYS A 42 5.64 16.43 11.77
C LYS A 42 6.60 16.27 10.60
N GLN A 43 7.37 15.21 10.61
CA GLN A 43 8.37 14.90 9.61
C GLN A 43 7.99 13.61 8.89
N VAL A 44 8.04 13.63 7.56
CA VAL A 44 7.56 12.55 6.72
C VAL A 44 8.72 11.81 6.07
N PHE A 45 8.68 10.50 6.12
CA PHE A 45 9.47 9.64 5.26
C PHE A 45 8.61 9.21 4.08
N LEU A 46 8.88 9.79 2.92
CA LEU A 46 8.11 9.56 1.70
C LEU A 46 8.71 8.40 0.90
N VAL A 47 8.00 7.29 0.83
CA VAL A 47 8.37 6.15 -0.02
C VAL A 47 7.62 6.23 -1.34
N THR A 48 8.35 6.34 -2.46
CA THR A 48 7.75 6.46 -3.80
C THR A 48 8.39 5.53 -4.81
N GLY A 49 7.67 5.27 -5.92
CA GLY A 49 8.26 4.71 -7.14
C GLY A 49 8.80 5.82 -8.05
N LEU A 50 9.59 5.44 -9.05
CA LEU A 50 10.23 6.38 -9.98
C LEU A 50 9.24 7.29 -10.72
N HIS A 51 8.05 6.78 -11.04
CA HIS A 51 7.04 7.52 -11.80
C HIS A 51 6.27 8.58 -10.99
N TYR A 52 6.37 8.54 -9.66
CA TYR A 52 5.59 9.40 -8.77
C TYR A 52 6.44 10.32 -7.90
N GLU A 53 7.74 10.41 -8.19
CA GLU A 53 8.67 11.25 -7.45
C GLU A 53 8.23 12.72 -7.43
N SER A 54 7.96 13.26 -8.62
CA SER A 54 7.57 14.67 -8.76
C SER A 54 6.22 14.98 -8.14
N ALA A 55 5.25 14.07 -8.24
CA ALA A 55 3.93 14.27 -7.65
C ALA A 55 4.00 14.33 -6.11
N GLY A 56 4.70 13.36 -5.49
CA GLY A 56 4.90 13.36 -4.04
C GLY A 56 5.63 14.61 -3.56
N ARG A 57 6.65 15.03 -4.26
CA ARG A 57 7.41 16.25 -3.96
C ARG A 57 6.53 17.50 -4.04
N SER A 58 5.82 17.71 -5.14
CA SER A 58 4.95 18.88 -5.35
C SER A 58 3.91 19.05 -4.25
N LEU A 59 3.35 17.94 -3.73
CA LEU A 59 2.35 17.95 -2.67
C LEU A 59 2.93 18.33 -1.30
N LEU A 60 4.16 17.95 -1.02
CA LEU A 60 4.76 18.08 0.30
C LEU A 60 5.67 19.30 0.48
N GLU A 61 6.42 19.73 -0.54
CA GLU A 61 7.42 20.80 -0.45
C GLU A 61 6.88 22.12 0.10
N ASN A 62 5.58 22.37 -0.13
CA ASN A 62 4.97 23.62 0.32
C ASN A 62 4.42 23.60 1.75
N LYS A 63 4.37 22.45 2.44
CA LYS A 63 3.62 22.33 3.70
C LYS A 63 4.28 21.53 4.80
N ILE A 64 4.98 20.43 4.50
CA ILE A 64 5.54 19.51 5.50
C ILE A 64 6.93 19.07 5.08
N PRO A 65 7.93 19.14 5.98
CA PRO A 65 9.28 18.65 5.68
C PRO A 65 9.27 17.14 5.50
N PHE A 66 10.02 16.65 4.50
CA PHE A 66 10.10 15.23 4.21
C PHE A 66 11.49 14.78 3.77
N THR A 67 11.76 13.51 3.99
CA THR A 67 12.89 12.77 3.40
C THR A 67 12.34 11.75 2.43
N GLN A 68 12.79 11.78 1.19
CA GLN A 68 12.31 10.89 0.13
C GLN A 68 13.17 9.64 0.00
N TYR A 69 12.53 8.49 -0.14
CA TYR A 69 13.15 7.22 -0.48
C TYR A 69 12.54 6.65 -1.76
N LEU A 70 13.35 6.52 -2.80
CA LEU A 70 12.93 5.94 -4.08
C LEU A 70 13.06 4.42 -4.05
N LYS A 71 11.93 3.74 -4.16
CA LYS A 71 11.86 2.29 -4.32
C LYS A 71 12.44 1.88 -5.67
N LYS A 72 13.39 0.97 -5.67
CA LYS A 72 14.03 0.44 -6.88
C LYS A 72 13.50 -0.94 -7.24
N GLY A 73 13.28 -1.18 -8.53
CA GLY A 73 12.82 -2.48 -9.03
C GLY A 73 11.38 -2.86 -8.62
N VAL A 74 10.96 -4.06 -9.01
CA VAL A 74 9.55 -4.50 -8.89
C VAL A 74 9.25 -5.13 -7.53
N ASN A 75 10.17 -5.93 -7.00
CA ASN A 75 9.97 -6.68 -5.76
C ASN A 75 10.71 -6.01 -4.58
N VAL A 76 10.18 -6.15 -3.38
CA VAL A 76 10.87 -5.74 -2.14
C VAL A 76 11.91 -6.80 -1.80
N LYS A 77 13.17 -6.44 -1.82
CA LYS A 77 14.27 -7.30 -1.38
C LYS A 77 14.65 -6.97 0.06
N GLU A 78 15.12 -7.97 0.80
CA GLU A 78 15.52 -7.79 2.21
C GLU A 78 16.60 -6.72 2.38
N GLU A 79 17.57 -6.66 1.46
CA GLU A 79 18.65 -5.68 1.51
C GLU A 79 18.08 -4.25 1.31
N GLU A 80 17.17 -4.06 0.36
CA GLU A 80 16.51 -2.78 0.12
C GLU A 80 15.67 -2.37 1.33
N ALA A 81 14.94 -3.30 1.92
CA ALA A 81 14.14 -3.06 3.12
C ALA A 81 14.99 -2.63 4.31
N SER A 82 16.17 -3.23 4.48
CA SER A 82 17.11 -2.86 5.54
C SER A 82 17.72 -1.48 5.34
N LEU A 83 18.07 -1.12 4.09
CA LEU A 83 18.55 0.22 3.75
C LEU A 83 17.45 1.27 3.95
N ALA A 84 16.23 0.97 3.52
CA ALA A 84 15.08 1.87 3.69
C ALA A 84 14.74 2.08 5.18
N CYS A 85 14.81 1.03 5.99
CA CYS A 85 14.59 1.12 7.44
C CYS A 85 15.66 1.98 8.12
N GLN A 86 16.93 1.85 7.71
CA GLN A 86 18.01 2.70 8.23
C GLN A 86 17.80 4.15 7.82
N ALA A 87 17.49 4.41 6.54
CA ALA A 87 17.20 5.76 6.05
C ALA A 87 16.00 6.40 6.76
N PHE A 88 14.97 5.63 7.08
CA PHE A 88 13.85 6.09 7.90
C PHE A 88 14.33 6.56 9.29
N LYS A 89 15.14 5.78 9.96
CA LYS A 89 15.66 6.12 11.30
C LYS A 89 16.55 7.36 11.27
N ASP A 90 17.42 7.44 10.28
CA ASP A 90 18.35 8.57 10.11
C ASP A 90 17.60 9.88 9.79
N SER A 91 16.42 9.77 9.17
CA SER A 91 15.58 10.94 8.87
C SER A 91 14.92 11.57 10.09
N GLY A 92 14.80 10.83 11.20
CA GLY A 92 14.04 11.27 12.37
C GLY A 92 12.52 11.41 12.12
N ALA A 93 12.00 10.85 11.02
CA ALA A 93 10.60 10.94 10.69
C ALA A 93 9.73 10.09 11.64
N GLU A 94 8.53 10.60 11.91
CA GLU A 94 7.51 9.91 12.71
C GLU A 94 6.31 9.44 11.85
N THR A 95 6.32 9.80 10.58
CA THR A 95 5.27 9.47 9.61
C THR A 95 5.90 8.76 8.40
N ILE A 96 5.33 7.64 7.97
CA ILE A 96 5.62 7.02 6.69
C ILE A 96 4.46 7.29 5.74
N LEU A 97 4.75 7.93 4.62
CA LEU A 97 3.83 8.12 3.51
C LEU A 97 4.32 7.30 2.33
N ALA A 98 3.51 6.36 1.86
CA ALA A 98 3.81 5.56 0.68
C ALA A 98 2.89 5.96 -0.48
N ILE A 99 3.46 6.51 -1.56
CA ILE A 99 2.73 6.85 -2.79
C ILE A 99 3.28 5.97 -3.91
N GLY A 100 2.51 4.99 -4.36
CA GLY A 100 2.97 4.05 -5.38
C GLY A 100 2.14 2.79 -5.50
N GLY A 101 2.57 1.89 -6.33
CA GLY A 101 1.96 0.56 -6.46
C GLY A 101 2.26 -0.36 -5.27
N GLY A 102 1.74 -1.58 -5.32
CA GLY A 102 1.84 -2.56 -4.24
C GLY A 102 3.25 -2.76 -3.69
N SER A 103 4.29 -2.77 -4.55
CA SER A 103 5.67 -2.94 -4.09
C SER A 103 6.22 -1.76 -3.28
N VAL A 104 5.73 -0.55 -3.52
CA VAL A 104 6.08 0.65 -2.74
C VAL A 104 5.44 0.56 -1.35
N ILE A 105 4.17 0.18 -1.30
CA ILE A 105 3.43 0.01 -0.05
C ILE A 105 4.02 -1.16 0.75
N ASP A 106 4.38 -2.27 0.09
CA ASP A 106 5.03 -3.41 0.73
C ASP A 106 6.40 -3.05 1.32
N LEU A 107 7.19 -2.19 0.65
CA LEU A 107 8.43 -1.68 1.22
C LEU A 107 8.18 -0.87 2.49
N ALA A 108 7.21 0.03 2.48
CA ALA A 108 6.82 0.82 3.66
C ALA A 108 6.36 -0.09 4.82
N LYS A 109 5.54 -1.10 4.54
CA LYS A 109 5.14 -2.11 5.52
C LYS A 109 6.32 -2.91 6.05
N THR A 110 7.30 -3.22 5.19
CA THR A 110 8.49 -3.96 5.63
C THR A 110 9.36 -3.11 6.56
N ILE A 111 9.45 -1.79 6.35
CA ILE A 111 10.10 -0.87 7.31
C ILE A 111 9.39 -0.98 8.65
N ILE A 112 8.06 -0.84 8.68
CA ILE A 112 7.26 -0.95 9.91
C ILE A 112 7.47 -2.31 10.59
N TYR A 113 7.48 -3.40 9.81
CA TYR A 113 7.73 -4.73 10.35
C TYR A 113 9.09 -4.85 11.05
N GLN A 114 10.14 -4.26 10.48
CA GLN A 114 11.46 -4.24 11.10
C GLN A 114 11.51 -3.41 12.39
N LEU A 115 10.73 -2.32 12.46
CA LEU A 115 10.63 -1.49 13.67
C LEU A 115 9.93 -2.26 14.79
N ILE A 116 8.76 -2.81 14.53
CA ILE A 116 7.99 -3.55 15.55
C ILE A 116 8.71 -4.79 16.05
N LYS A 117 9.51 -5.46 15.21
CA LYS A 117 10.39 -6.56 15.64
C LYS A 117 11.42 -6.12 16.69
N LYS A 118 11.79 -4.86 16.72
CA LYS A 118 12.72 -4.26 17.69
C LYS A 118 11.99 -3.56 18.83
N VAL A 119 10.66 -3.76 18.95
CA VAL A 119 9.80 -3.11 19.95
C VAL A 119 9.86 -1.57 19.86
N GLU A 120 10.09 -1.05 18.67
CA GLU A 120 10.06 0.37 18.39
C GLU A 120 8.63 0.84 18.11
N LYS A 121 8.33 2.11 18.38
CA LYS A 121 7.00 2.70 18.14
C LYS A 121 6.64 2.64 16.66
N LYS A 122 5.39 2.23 16.34
CA LYS A 122 4.85 2.31 14.99
C LYS A 122 4.73 3.79 14.58
N PRO A 123 5.30 4.21 13.43
CA PRO A 123 5.05 5.53 12.87
C PRO A 123 3.59 5.65 12.37
N LEU A 124 3.09 6.88 12.24
CA LEU A 124 1.86 7.12 11.48
C LEU A 124 2.06 6.61 10.04
N PHE A 125 1.17 5.73 9.58
CA PHE A 125 1.31 5.08 8.28
C PHE A 125 0.17 5.45 7.34
N ILE A 126 0.50 6.20 6.29
CA ILE A 126 -0.43 6.69 5.27
C ILE A 126 -0.04 6.12 3.91
N VAL A 127 -1.02 5.69 3.14
CA VAL A 127 -0.78 5.17 1.80
C VAL A 127 -1.69 5.83 0.77
N ALA A 128 -1.15 6.04 -0.43
CA ALA A 128 -1.88 6.46 -1.61
C ALA A 128 -1.48 5.51 -2.78
N PRO A 129 -2.28 4.47 -3.05
CA PRO A 129 -1.99 3.53 -4.12
C PRO A 129 -2.14 4.23 -5.48
N THR A 130 -1.22 3.93 -6.38
CA THR A 130 -1.20 4.47 -7.74
C THR A 130 -1.45 3.39 -8.79
N THR A 131 -1.69 2.17 -8.34
CA THR A 131 -2.11 1.03 -9.16
C THR A 131 -3.34 0.40 -8.54
N THR A 132 -4.28 0.02 -9.39
CA THR A 132 -5.53 -0.63 -9.00
C THR A 132 -5.39 -2.13 -9.21
N GLY A 133 -5.12 -2.90 -8.16
CA GLY A 133 -5.01 -4.35 -8.35
C GLY A 133 -4.50 -5.13 -7.15
N SER A 134 -3.43 -4.66 -6.51
CA SER A 134 -2.79 -5.45 -5.45
C SER A 134 -3.60 -5.53 -4.15
N GLY A 135 -4.45 -4.53 -3.86
CA GLY A 135 -5.21 -4.46 -2.60
C GLY A 135 -4.33 -4.38 -1.35
N THR A 136 -3.02 -4.14 -1.52
CA THR A 136 -2.09 -4.17 -0.39
C THR A 136 -2.37 -3.05 0.62
N GLU A 137 -2.99 -1.95 0.20
CA GLU A 137 -3.43 -0.85 1.06
C GLU A 137 -4.51 -1.26 2.07
N ALA A 138 -5.30 -2.28 1.76
CA ALA A 138 -6.40 -2.76 2.59
C ALA A 138 -6.02 -3.96 3.47
N THR A 139 -4.75 -4.34 3.52
CA THR A 139 -4.31 -5.56 4.21
C THR A 139 -3.24 -5.30 5.26
N HIS A 140 -3.12 -6.20 6.22
CA HIS A 140 -2.03 -6.25 7.20
C HIS A 140 -0.90 -7.21 6.76
N PHE A 141 -0.80 -7.46 5.46
CA PHE A 141 0.23 -8.30 4.84
C PHE A 141 1.22 -7.44 4.06
N ALA A 142 2.45 -7.92 3.93
CA ALA A 142 3.44 -7.41 3.00
C ALA A 142 4.22 -8.56 2.37
N VAL A 143 4.68 -8.36 1.14
CA VAL A 143 5.53 -9.32 0.43
C VAL A 143 6.95 -8.81 0.39
N MET A 144 7.88 -9.66 0.81
CA MET A 144 9.32 -9.44 0.71
C MET A 144 10.01 -10.67 0.13
N TYR A 145 11.14 -10.45 -0.52
CA TYR A 145 11.97 -11.52 -1.04
C TYR A 145 13.29 -11.57 -0.29
N GLN A 146 13.59 -12.72 0.30
CA GLN A 146 14.88 -13.04 0.88
C GLN A 146 15.58 -14.03 -0.05
N GLU A 147 16.71 -13.66 -0.63
CA GLU A 147 17.35 -14.37 -1.72
C GLU A 147 16.35 -14.56 -2.89
N LYS A 148 15.89 -15.77 -3.15
CA LYS A 148 14.88 -16.10 -4.17
C LYS A 148 13.55 -16.58 -3.58
N LYS A 149 13.40 -16.52 -2.25
CA LYS A 149 12.20 -17.01 -1.56
C LYS A 149 11.24 -15.85 -1.30
N LYS A 150 9.99 -16.04 -1.72
CA LYS A 150 8.90 -15.13 -1.38
C LYS A 150 8.49 -15.35 0.08
N LEU A 151 8.53 -14.30 0.88
CA LEU A 151 8.09 -14.27 2.27
C LEU A 151 6.86 -13.39 2.38
N SER A 152 5.85 -13.84 3.10
CA SER A 152 4.69 -13.04 3.48
C SER A 152 4.84 -12.63 4.93
N LEU A 153 4.98 -11.33 5.15
CA LEU A 153 5.03 -10.73 6.48
C LEU A 153 3.59 -10.45 6.92
N VAL A 154 3.26 -10.80 8.16
CA VAL A 154 1.89 -10.66 8.68
C VAL A 154 1.95 -10.04 10.07
N HIS A 155 1.29 -8.90 10.26
CA HIS A 155 1.12 -8.29 11.56
C HIS A 155 0.01 -7.21 11.50
N PRO A 156 -0.91 -7.10 12.48
CA PRO A 156 -1.98 -6.08 12.46
C PRO A 156 -1.47 -4.64 12.30
N MET A 157 -0.31 -4.31 12.87
CA MET A 157 0.29 -2.97 12.74
C MET A 157 0.80 -2.64 11.32
N LEU A 158 0.80 -3.59 10.37
CA LEU A 158 1.10 -3.32 8.97
C LEU A 158 -0.09 -2.73 8.21
N LEU A 159 -1.29 -2.75 8.81
CA LEU A 159 -2.43 -2.06 8.24
C LEU A 159 -2.16 -0.55 8.27
N PRO A 160 -2.33 0.18 7.14
CA PRO A 160 -2.24 1.63 7.13
C PRO A 160 -3.27 2.27 8.05
N ASP A 161 -2.90 3.37 8.69
CA ASP A 161 -3.82 4.16 9.51
C ASP A 161 -4.78 4.98 8.63
N LEU A 162 -4.29 5.45 7.47
CA LEU A 162 -5.06 6.17 6.47
C LEU A 162 -4.72 5.68 5.06
N VAL A 163 -5.75 5.47 4.26
CA VAL A 163 -5.65 5.18 2.82
C VAL A 163 -6.29 6.32 2.03
N ILE A 164 -5.59 6.80 1.01
CA ILE A 164 -6.11 7.80 0.06
C ILE A 164 -6.32 7.11 -1.28
N LEU A 165 -7.59 6.85 -1.60
CA LEU A 165 -8.00 6.28 -2.89
C LEU A 165 -8.38 7.40 -3.84
N ASP A 166 -7.39 7.88 -4.59
CA ASP A 166 -7.57 8.92 -5.60
C ASP A 166 -7.39 8.33 -6.99
N PRO A 167 -8.46 8.24 -7.80
CA PRO A 167 -8.38 7.65 -9.14
C PRO A 167 -7.39 8.36 -10.06
N GLU A 168 -7.16 9.67 -9.90
CA GLU A 168 -6.23 10.42 -10.75
C GLU A 168 -4.79 9.88 -10.66
N LEU A 169 -4.41 9.29 -9.52
CA LEU A 169 -3.10 8.67 -9.35
C LEU A 169 -2.87 7.45 -10.27
N SER A 170 -3.94 6.84 -10.75
CA SER A 170 -3.88 5.69 -11.66
C SER A 170 -3.95 6.05 -13.15
N PHE A 171 -4.33 7.28 -13.50
CA PHE A 171 -4.52 7.69 -14.91
C PHE A 171 -3.26 7.63 -15.75
N THR A 172 -2.09 7.70 -15.12
CA THR A 172 -0.79 7.62 -15.81
C THR A 172 -0.32 6.19 -16.07
N GLN A 173 -1.09 5.17 -15.64
CA GLN A 173 -0.75 3.78 -15.93
C GLN A 173 -0.89 3.51 -17.44
N SER A 174 0.05 2.71 -17.97
CA SER A 174 -0.08 2.22 -19.33
C SER A 174 -1.29 1.29 -19.48
N PRO A 175 -1.92 1.19 -20.65
CA PRO A 175 -3.00 0.23 -20.89
C PRO A 175 -2.62 -1.22 -20.51
N TYR A 176 -1.37 -1.59 -20.75
CA TYR A 176 -0.84 -2.89 -20.36
C TYR A 176 -0.85 -3.08 -18.83
N GLN A 177 -0.38 -2.07 -18.07
CA GLN A 177 -0.37 -2.14 -16.61
C GLN A 177 -1.80 -2.17 -16.05
N THR A 178 -2.71 -1.38 -16.61
CA THR A 178 -4.14 -1.42 -16.24
C THR A 178 -4.75 -2.80 -16.50
N ALA A 179 -4.45 -3.40 -17.65
CA ALA A 179 -4.93 -4.74 -17.98
C ALA A 179 -4.41 -5.79 -17.01
N VAL A 180 -3.10 -5.78 -16.71
CA VAL A 180 -2.48 -6.73 -15.78
C VAL A 180 -3.04 -6.55 -14.36
N SER A 181 -3.15 -5.32 -13.88
CA SER A 181 -3.74 -5.03 -12.56
C SER A 181 -5.19 -5.45 -12.48
N GLY A 182 -5.99 -5.21 -13.53
CA GLY A 182 -7.39 -5.60 -13.57
C GLY A 182 -7.58 -7.13 -13.57
N ILE A 183 -6.70 -7.88 -14.22
CA ILE A 183 -6.72 -9.36 -14.12
C ILE A 183 -6.37 -9.82 -12.72
N ASP A 184 -5.43 -9.16 -12.05
CA ASP A 184 -5.08 -9.47 -10.65
C ASP A 184 -6.30 -9.28 -9.72
N VAL A 185 -7.06 -8.17 -9.88
CA VAL A 185 -8.34 -7.95 -9.16
C VAL A 185 -9.30 -9.11 -9.38
N PHE A 186 -9.49 -9.53 -10.62
CA PHE A 186 -10.40 -10.62 -10.94
C PHE A 186 -9.97 -11.93 -10.29
N CYS A 187 -8.69 -12.30 -10.41
CA CYS A 187 -8.16 -13.51 -9.81
C CYS A 187 -8.34 -13.49 -8.28
N GLN A 188 -8.01 -12.38 -7.61
CA GLN A 188 -8.18 -12.25 -6.17
C GLN A 188 -9.65 -12.37 -5.75
N ALA A 189 -10.56 -11.75 -6.49
CA ALA A 189 -12.00 -11.87 -6.20
C ALA A 189 -12.50 -13.30 -6.34
N VAL A 190 -12.09 -14.02 -7.39
CA VAL A 190 -12.45 -15.43 -7.59
C VAL A 190 -11.84 -16.31 -6.50
N GLU A 191 -10.55 -16.14 -6.20
CA GLU A 191 -9.86 -16.91 -5.16
C GLU A 191 -10.50 -16.69 -3.77
N SER A 192 -10.84 -15.44 -3.44
CA SER A 192 -11.52 -15.09 -2.19
C SER A 192 -12.90 -15.75 -2.12
N TYR A 193 -13.67 -15.75 -3.23
CA TYR A 193 -15.01 -16.31 -3.26
C TYR A 193 -15.04 -17.82 -2.95
N TRP A 194 -14.12 -18.59 -3.51
CA TRP A 194 -14.08 -20.04 -3.35
C TRP A 194 -13.11 -20.53 -2.26
N SER A 195 -12.46 -19.59 -1.54
CA SER A 195 -11.57 -19.95 -0.43
C SER A 195 -12.29 -20.83 0.61
N LYS A 196 -11.58 -21.79 1.18
CA LYS A 196 -12.10 -22.62 2.27
C LYS A 196 -12.46 -21.79 3.51
N ASN A 197 -11.84 -20.63 3.70
CA ASN A 197 -12.09 -19.74 4.81
C ASN A 197 -13.08 -18.61 4.45
N ALA A 198 -13.68 -18.63 3.27
CA ALA A 198 -14.64 -17.63 2.86
C ALA A 198 -15.89 -17.69 3.74
N ASN A 199 -16.30 -16.54 4.26
CA ASN A 199 -17.57 -16.33 4.93
C ASN A 199 -18.58 -15.64 3.99
N GLN A 200 -19.81 -15.41 4.46
CA GLN A 200 -20.85 -14.79 3.65
C GLN A 200 -20.44 -13.38 3.19
N GLU A 201 -19.89 -12.58 4.09
CA GLU A 201 -19.45 -11.23 3.81
C GLU A 201 -18.35 -11.16 2.74
N SER A 202 -17.30 -11.99 2.86
CA SER A 202 -16.21 -12.04 1.87
C SER A 202 -16.69 -12.49 0.50
N LYS A 203 -17.69 -13.40 0.44
CA LYS A 203 -18.32 -13.82 -0.82
C LYS A 203 -19.12 -12.70 -1.48
N GLU A 204 -19.83 -11.90 -0.69
CA GLU A 204 -20.59 -10.75 -1.18
C GLU A 204 -19.66 -9.68 -1.78
N TYR A 205 -18.58 -9.32 -1.08
CA TYR A 205 -17.56 -8.42 -1.63
C TYR A 205 -16.91 -8.97 -2.89
N SER A 206 -16.59 -10.26 -2.92
CA SER A 206 -15.97 -10.88 -4.09
C SER A 206 -16.93 -10.88 -5.29
N ALA A 207 -18.20 -11.21 -5.07
CA ALA A 207 -19.22 -11.16 -6.12
C ALA A 207 -19.40 -9.73 -6.66
N ALA A 208 -19.47 -8.74 -5.79
CA ALA A 208 -19.55 -7.34 -6.18
C ALA A 208 -18.33 -6.90 -6.99
N ALA A 209 -17.13 -7.26 -6.56
CA ALA A 209 -15.88 -6.97 -7.28
C ALA A 209 -15.86 -7.58 -8.68
N ILE A 210 -16.32 -8.82 -8.85
CA ILE A 210 -16.44 -9.50 -10.16
C ILE A 210 -17.44 -8.76 -11.06
N GLN A 211 -18.56 -8.28 -10.53
CA GLN A 211 -19.55 -7.53 -11.33
C GLN A 211 -19.00 -6.18 -11.77
N LEU A 212 -18.32 -5.44 -10.88
CA LEU A 212 -17.65 -4.20 -11.23
C LEU A 212 -16.56 -4.43 -12.27
N TRP A 213 -15.76 -5.48 -12.10
CA TRP A 213 -14.74 -5.85 -13.08
C TRP A 213 -15.34 -6.12 -14.46
N LYS A 214 -16.41 -6.91 -14.56
CA LYS A 214 -17.10 -7.18 -15.84
C LYS A 214 -17.58 -5.89 -16.50
N LYS A 215 -18.06 -4.94 -15.71
CA LYS A 215 -18.63 -3.69 -16.23
C LYS A 215 -17.53 -2.73 -16.73
N TYR A 216 -16.44 -2.61 -16.01
CA TYR A 216 -15.50 -1.50 -16.19
C TYR A 216 -14.12 -1.89 -16.75
N TYR A 217 -13.73 -3.17 -16.71
CA TYR A 217 -12.38 -3.59 -17.08
C TYR A 217 -11.93 -3.11 -18.46
N HIS A 218 -12.74 -3.31 -19.50
CA HIS A 218 -12.38 -2.89 -20.85
C HIS A 218 -12.39 -1.36 -21.00
N ILE A 219 -13.27 -0.69 -20.29
CA ILE A 219 -13.37 0.78 -20.32
C ILE A 219 -12.12 1.38 -19.68
N ALA A 220 -11.72 0.88 -18.52
CA ALA A 220 -10.53 1.34 -17.81
C ALA A 220 -9.23 1.18 -18.61
N ILE A 221 -9.13 0.15 -19.45
CA ILE A 221 -7.97 -0.05 -20.33
C ILE A 221 -7.95 0.95 -21.49
N SER A 222 -9.11 1.22 -22.10
CA SER A 222 -9.23 2.05 -23.31
C SER A 222 -9.40 3.54 -23.01
N HIS A 223 -9.97 3.89 -21.85
CA HIS A 223 -10.29 5.27 -21.47
C HIS A 223 -10.04 5.46 -19.94
N PRO A 224 -8.78 5.47 -19.48
CA PRO A 224 -8.46 5.50 -18.07
C PRO A 224 -8.83 6.82 -17.38
N ASP A 225 -9.11 7.87 -18.13
CA ASP A 225 -9.43 9.23 -17.70
C ASP A 225 -10.94 9.50 -17.54
N LYS A 226 -11.79 8.51 -17.83
CA LYS A 226 -13.23 8.64 -17.65
C LYS A 226 -13.67 8.10 -16.30
N GLU A 227 -14.63 8.78 -15.69
CA GLU A 227 -15.41 8.24 -14.57
C GLU A 227 -16.15 6.98 -15.02
N SER A 228 -15.48 5.86 -14.93
CA SER A 228 -16.01 4.56 -15.35
C SER A 228 -16.13 3.61 -14.15
#